data_1f93f9c80e977910b132e05b81b26cc1
#
_entry.id   1f93f9c80e977910b132e05b81b26cc1
#
_cell.length_a   1.000
_cell.length_b   1.000
_cell.length_c   1.000
_cell.angle_alpha   90.00
_cell.angle_beta   90.00
_cell.angle_gamma   90.00
#
_symmetry.space_group_name_H-M   'P 1'
#
loop_
_entity.id
_entity.type
_entity.pdbx_description
1 polymer ?
#
loop_
_entity_poly.entity_id
_entity_poly.type
_entity_poly.pdbx_seq_one_letter_code
_entity_poly.pdbx_strand_id
1 'polypeptide(L)'
;MAEKINSETLQVTSFDIIFHSGNARTLIHEAFRSMRKEMFEEVEEKLRQANEEILHAHQSQTQLLKEYASGTKIEMEIIMVHAQDHLMTTMTLLEV
;
A
#
# COMPACT_ATOMS: atom_id res chain seq x y z
N MET A 1 13.23 -23.60 -15.28
CA MET A 1 12.15 -23.88 -14.31
C MET A 1 11.74 -22.59 -13.64
N ALA A 2 10.45 -22.38 -13.46
CA ALA A 2 9.97 -21.21 -12.74
C ALA A 2 10.28 -21.36 -11.24
N GLU A 3 10.87 -20.33 -10.66
CA GLU A 3 11.06 -20.28 -9.23
C GLU A 3 9.74 -19.92 -8.56
N LYS A 4 9.61 -20.32 -7.32
CA LYS A 4 8.43 -20.02 -6.52
C LYS A 4 8.84 -19.14 -5.36
N ILE A 5 8.14 -18.03 -5.18
CA ILE A 5 8.35 -17.19 -3.99
C ILE A 5 7.87 -17.99 -2.77
N ASN A 6 8.65 -18.01 -1.68
CA ASN A 6 8.24 -18.76 -0.50
C ASN A 6 7.17 -17.99 0.28
N SER A 7 6.41 -18.74 1.07
CA SER A 7 5.28 -18.21 1.82
C SER A 7 5.72 -17.12 2.82
N GLU A 8 6.86 -17.29 3.46
CA GLU A 8 7.38 -16.32 4.42
C GLU A 8 7.69 -14.98 3.74
N THR A 9 8.35 -15.01 2.58
CA THR A 9 8.63 -13.79 1.82
C THR A 9 7.33 -13.11 1.39
N LEU A 10 6.35 -13.90 0.94
CA LEU A 10 5.07 -13.37 0.53
C LEU A 10 4.34 -12.72 1.70
N GLN A 11 4.39 -13.32 2.88
CA GLN A 11 3.78 -12.77 4.09
C GLN A 11 4.44 -11.46 4.50
N VAL A 12 5.77 -11.40 4.50
CA VAL A 12 6.52 -10.18 4.85
C VAL A 12 6.16 -9.05 3.90
N THR A 13 6.15 -9.32 2.60
CA THR A 13 5.79 -8.32 1.59
C THR A 13 4.34 -7.86 1.77
N SER A 14 3.43 -8.79 2.05
CA SER A 14 2.01 -8.47 2.26
C SER A 14 1.82 -7.60 3.50
N PHE A 15 2.49 -7.90 4.61
CA PHE A 15 2.44 -7.07 5.81
C PHE A 15 3.02 -5.68 5.57
N ASP A 16 4.08 -5.58 4.77
CA ASP A 16 4.66 -4.29 4.39
C ASP A 16 3.64 -3.42 3.65
N ILE A 17 2.93 -4.02 2.69
CA ILE A 17 1.87 -3.34 1.94
C ILE A 17 0.75 -2.89 2.89
N ILE A 18 0.31 -3.76 3.79
CA ILE A 18 -0.75 -3.44 4.76
C ILE A 18 -0.30 -2.30 5.68
N PHE A 19 0.92 -2.37 6.18
CA PHE A 19 1.47 -1.37 7.10
C PHE A 19 1.49 0.02 6.47
N HIS A 20 2.08 0.14 5.28
CA HIS A 20 2.18 1.44 4.62
C HIS A 20 0.82 1.95 4.13
N SER A 21 -0.04 1.06 3.66
CA SER A 21 -1.40 1.42 3.26
C SER A 21 -2.22 1.91 4.45
N GLY A 22 -2.06 1.27 5.61
CA GLY A 22 -2.72 1.68 6.85
C GLY A 22 -2.25 3.05 7.31
N ASN A 23 -0.95 3.30 7.27
CA ASN A 23 -0.39 4.60 7.61
C ASN A 23 -0.93 5.69 6.67
N ALA A 24 -0.97 5.40 5.37
CA ALA A 24 -1.51 6.35 4.39
C ALA A 24 -2.98 6.66 4.67
N ARG A 25 -3.78 5.65 4.97
CA ARG A 25 -5.20 5.84 5.28
C ARG A 25 -5.41 6.73 6.50
N THR A 26 -4.62 6.50 7.55
CA THR A 26 -4.66 7.34 8.76
C THR A 26 -4.33 8.79 8.42
N LEU A 27 -3.27 9.00 7.63
CA LEU A 27 -2.86 10.36 7.23
C LEU A 27 -3.92 11.05 6.37
N ILE A 28 -4.59 10.32 5.49
CA ILE A 28 -5.68 10.87 4.68
C ILE A 28 -6.84 11.33 5.57
N HIS A 29 -7.21 10.52 6.56
CA HIS A 29 -8.27 10.91 7.50
C HIS A 29 -7.88 12.11 8.36
N GLU A 30 -6.61 12.19 8.75
CA GLU A 30 -6.09 13.36 9.46
C GLU A 30 -6.15 14.60 8.56
N ALA A 31 -5.84 14.46 7.27
CA ALA A 31 -5.95 15.55 6.31
C ALA A 31 -7.39 16.06 6.21
N PHE A 32 -8.38 15.16 6.15
CA PHE A 32 -9.79 15.54 6.15
C PHE A 32 -10.16 16.31 7.42
N ARG A 33 -9.65 15.87 8.57
CA ARG A 33 -9.90 16.55 9.84
C ARG A 33 -9.30 17.96 9.82
N SER A 34 -8.06 18.11 9.33
CA SER A 34 -7.41 19.39 9.22
C SER A 34 -8.13 20.31 8.24
N MET A 35 -8.67 19.76 7.15
CA MET A 35 -9.44 20.51 6.18
C MET A 35 -10.70 21.11 6.82
N ARG A 36 -11.41 20.33 7.66
CA ARG A 36 -12.58 20.83 8.37
C ARG A 36 -12.26 21.97 9.34
N LYS A 37 -11.02 22.04 9.80
CA LYS A 37 -10.52 23.11 10.69
C LYS A 37 -9.84 24.23 9.91
N GLU A 38 -9.88 24.19 8.59
CA GLU A 38 -9.24 25.16 7.69
C GLU A 38 -7.73 25.30 7.90
N MET A 39 -7.08 24.21 8.34
CA MET A 39 -5.63 24.18 8.56
C MET A 39 -4.93 23.66 7.31
N PHE A 40 -4.94 24.44 6.25
CA PHE A 40 -4.56 23.99 4.90
C PHE A 40 -3.10 23.57 4.76
N GLU A 41 -2.19 24.17 5.51
CA GLU A 41 -0.79 23.77 5.48
C GLU A 41 -0.62 22.34 6.03
N GLU A 42 -1.39 22.00 7.08
CA GLU A 42 -1.39 20.63 7.60
C GLU A 42 -1.98 19.64 6.61
N VAL A 43 -3.01 20.04 5.88
CA VAL A 43 -3.62 19.21 4.84
C VAL A 43 -2.57 18.82 3.80
N GLU A 44 -1.83 19.79 3.28
CA GLU A 44 -0.79 19.54 2.29
C GLU A 44 0.29 18.59 2.82
N GLU A 45 0.74 18.81 4.05
CA GLU A 45 1.78 17.97 4.66
C GLU A 45 1.29 16.54 4.88
N LYS A 46 0.05 16.38 5.37
CA LYS A 46 -0.53 15.05 5.59
C LYS A 46 -0.70 14.30 4.27
N LEU A 47 -1.16 14.96 3.22
CA LEU A 47 -1.30 14.34 1.91
C LEU A 47 0.06 13.98 1.30
N ARG A 48 1.07 14.81 1.51
CA ARG A 48 2.43 14.49 1.06
C ARG A 48 2.95 13.22 1.75
N GLN A 49 2.76 13.13 3.06
CA GLN A 49 3.16 11.94 3.82
C GLN A 49 2.38 10.70 3.37
N ALA A 50 1.07 10.86 3.11
CA ALA A 50 0.25 9.76 2.62
C ALA A 50 0.74 9.28 1.26
N ASN A 51 1.12 10.18 0.35
CA ASN A 51 1.70 9.82 -0.94
C ASN A 51 2.98 9.02 -0.78
N GLU A 52 3.85 9.40 0.16
CA GLU A 52 5.08 8.67 0.42
C GLU A 52 4.80 7.25 0.90
N GLU A 53 3.83 7.09 1.81
CA GLU A 53 3.45 5.77 2.31
C GLU A 53 2.86 4.90 1.21
N ILE A 54 2.00 5.47 0.36
CA ILE A 54 1.43 4.76 -0.79
C ILE A 54 2.52 4.35 -1.77
N LEU A 55 3.51 5.21 -2.00
CA LEU A 55 4.63 4.88 -2.88
C LEU A 55 5.39 3.64 -2.37
N HIS A 56 5.66 3.56 -1.07
CA HIS A 56 6.31 2.39 -0.49
C HIS A 56 5.50 1.12 -0.71
N ALA A 57 4.20 1.16 -0.43
CA ALA A 57 3.33 0.01 -0.63
C ALA A 57 3.24 -0.38 -2.10
N HIS A 58 3.16 0.59 -2.99
CA HIS A 58 3.09 0.36 -4.42
C HIS A 58 4.38 -0.24 -4.97
N GLN A 59 5.53 0.16 -4.43
CA GLN A 59 6.81 -0.43 -4.82
C GLN A 59 6.88 -1.90 -4.46
N SER A 60 6.39 -2.28 -3.28
CA SER A 60 6.32 -3.68 -2.87
C SER A 60 5.37 -4.48 -3.78
N GLN A 61 4.23 -3.91 -4.13
CA GLN A 61 3.30 -4.53 -5.07
C GLN A 61 3.94 -4.71 -6.45
N THR A 62 4.62 -3.68 -6.94
CA THR A 62 5.28 -3.72 -8.24
C THR A 62 6.34 -4.81 -8.27
N GLN A 63 7.08 -4.99 -7.18
CA GLN A 63 8.09 -6.03 -7.10
C GLN A 63 7.48 -7.43 -7.24
N LEU A 64 6.34 -7.67 -6.59
CA LEU A 64 5.62 -8.95 -6.74
C LEU A 64 5.16 -9.16 -8.18
N LEU A 65 4.64 -8.11 -8.82
CA LEU A 65 4.18 -8.19 -10.20
C LEU A 65 5.34 -8.48 -11.16
N LYS A 66 6.50 -7.88 -10.93
CA LYS A 66 7.69 -8.14 -11.74
C LYS A 66 8.16 -9.57 -11.59
N GLU A 67 8.16 -10.11 -10.38
CA GLU A 67 8.54 -11.51 -10.14
C GLU A 67 7.59 -12.45 -10.85
N TYR A 68 6.29 -12.20 -10.77
CA TYR A 68 5.29 -12.98 -11.48
C TYR A 68 5.51 -12.92 -13.00
N ALA A 69 5.73 -11.72 -13.53
CA ALA A 69 5.93 -11.51 -14.97
C ALA A 69 7.19 -12.19 -15.49
N SER A 70 8.22 -12.35 -14.64
CA SER A 70 9.46 -13.02 -15.02
C SER A 70 9.41 -14.54 -14.84
N GLY A 71 8.26 -15.07 -14.46
CA GLY A 71 8.03 -16.51 -14.36
C GLY A 71 8.08 -17.09 -12.96
N THR A 72 8.29 -16.26 -11.93
CA THR A 72 8.26 -16.72 -10.56
C THR A 72 6.82 -17.09 -10.19
N LYS A 73 6.64 -18.28 -9.64
CA LYS A 73 5.33 -18.75 -9.24
C LYS A 73 4.94 -18.14 -7.90
N ILE A 74 3.78 -17.51 -7.85
CA ILE A 74 3.24 -16.90 -6.63
C ILE A 74 1.93 -17.59 -6.30
N GLU A 75 1.85 -18.20 -5.11
CA GLU A 75 0.62 -18.82 -4.65
C GLU A 75 -0.31 -17.77 -4.04
N MET A 76 -1.58 -17.92 -4.31
CA MET A 76 -2.60 -17.05 -3.71
C MET A 76 -2.75 -17.38 -2.24
N GLU A 77 -2.45 -16.42 -1.38
CA GLU A 77 -2.66 -16.52 0.07
C GLU A 77 -3.61 -15.41 0.50
N ILE A 78 -4.40 -15.69 1.53
CA ILE A 78 -5.41 -14.74 2.03
C ILE A 78 -4.77 -13.41 2.40
N ILE A 79 -3.61 -13.44 3.05
CA ILE A 79 -2.92 -12.22 3.47
C ILE A 79 -2.52 -11.37 2.27
N MET A 80 -2.12 -11.98 1.16
CA MET A 80 -1.77 -11.27 -0.07
C MET A 80 -2.99 -10.59 -0.68
N VAL A 81 -4.12 -11.30 -0.74
CA VAL A 81 -5.37 -10.73 -1.26
C VAL A 81 -5.82 -9.55 -0.40
N HIS A 82 -5.74 -9.70 0.93
CA HIS A 82 -6.08 -8.63 1.86
C HIS A 82 -5.18 -7.41 1.68
N ALA A 83 -3.87 -7.64 1.48
CA ALA A 83 -2.91 -6.57 1.27
C ALA A 83 -3.23 -5.78 0.00
N GLN A 84 -3.53 -6.47 -1.10
CA GLN A 84 -3.88 -5.84 -2.38
C GLN A 84 -5.16 -5.02 -2.23
N ASP A 85 -6.17 -5.58 -1.59
CA ASP A 85 -7.43 -4.88 -1.35
C ASP A 85 -7.20 -3.61 -0.53
N HIS A 86 -6.42 -3.71 0.54
CA HIS A 86 -6.12 -2.58 1.42
C HIS A 86 -5.39 -1.46 0.67
N LEU A 87 -4.39 -1.82 -0.13
CA LEU A 87 -3.65 -0.84 -0.94
C LEU A 87 -4.57 -0.16 -1.96
N MET A 88 -5.32 -0.94 -2.73
CA MET A 88 -6.14 -0.41 -3.82
C MET A 88 -7.25 0.50 -3.29
N THR A 89 -7.90 0.12 -2.19
CA THR A 89 -8.95 0.97 -1.60
C THR A 89 -8.35 2.25 -1.00
N THR A 90 -7.15 2.19 -0.43
CA THR A 90 -6.46 3.37 0.10
C THR A 90 -6.04 4.31 -1.02
N MET A 91 -5.55 3.77 -2.15
CA MET A 91 -5.22 4.58 -3.32
C MET A 91 -6.45 5.32 -3.85
N THR A 92 -7.61 4.65 -3.88
CA THR A 92 -8.86 5.26 -4.28
C THR A 92 -9.24 6.40 -3.32
N LEU A 93 -9.09 6.19 -2.02
CA LEU A 93 -9.37 7.22 -1.02
C LEU A 93 -8.50 8.46 -1.22
N LEU A 94 -7.22 8.25 -1.58
CA LEU A 94 -6.30 9.38 -1.82
C LEU A 94 -6.73 10.20 -3.03
N GLU A 95 -7.32 9.58 -4.05
CA GLU A 95 -7.79 10.27 -5.25
C GLU A 95 -9.03 11.13 -5.00
N VAL A 96 -9.80 10.80 -3.99
CA VAL A 96 -11.00 11.55 -3.65
C VAL A 96 -10.61 12.86 -2.98
#